data_de3fdc77a5ad29b3cea09a764b312517
#
_entry.id   de3fdc77a5ad29b3cea09a764b312517
#
_cell.length_a   1.000
_cell.length_b   1.000
_cell.length_c   1.000
_cell.angle_alpha   90.00
_cell.angle_beta   90.00
_cell.angle_gamma   90.00
#
_symmetry.space_group_name_H-M   'P 1'
#
loop_
_entity.id
_entity.type
_entity.pdbx_description
1 polymer ?
#
loop_
_entity_poly.entity_id
_entity_poly.type
_entity_poly.pdbx_seq_one_letter_code
_entity_poly.pdbx_strand_id
1 'polypeptide(L)'
;MHMRMKWMERLGWILLFLVLWEGSVKLLHVSSLLFPSVEEVVMTIYDGVVHGDLIWQSLYSVGMIGVSLAISGGLAVALALLSTWSKVFESLIDTLTALAHPLPGLALLPLIIMWFGTGSGAVAAIVVHSALWPVLVNLISGFKSM
;
A
#
# COMPACT_ATOMS: atom_id res chain seq x y z
N MET A 1 -13.79 19.11 26.31
CA MET A 1 -13.18 18.26 27.36
C MET A 1 -13.06 16.80 26.94
N HIS A 2 -14.06 16.19 26.31
CA HIS A 2 -14.03 14.79 25.82
C HIS A 2 -12.93 14.45 24.79
N MET A 3 -12.53 15.39 23.96
CA MET A 3 -11.53 15.14 22.91
C MET A 3 -10.11 15.00 23.49
N ARG A 4 -9.76 15.81 24.50
CA ARG A 4 -8.46 15.71 25.21
C ARG A 4 -8.30 14.40 25.97
N MET A 5 -9.37 13.92 26.59
CA MET A 5 -9.38 12.66 27.35
C MET A 5 -9.10 11.45 26.43
N LYS A 6 -9.73 11.41 25.25
CA LYS A 6 -9.47 10.36 24.25
C LYS A 6 -8.04 10.34 23.71
N TRP A 7 -7.40 11.50 23.60
CA TRP A 7 -5.99 11.58 23.20
C TRP A 7 -5.04 11.06 24.29
N MET A 8 -5.32 11.37 25.55
CA MET A 8 -4.52 10.87 26.68
C MET A 8 -4.64 9.35 26.81
N GLU A 9 -5.83 8.81 26.65
CA GLU A 9 -6.05 7.35 26.64
C GLU A 9 -5.28 6.66 25.51
N ARG A 10 -5.31 7.23 24.29
CA ARG A 10 -4.57 6.70 23.14
C ARG A 10 -3.05 6.75 23.35
N LEU A 11 -2.55 7.85 23.89
CA LEU A 11 -1.13 7.96 24.25
C LEU A 11 -0.74 6.95 25.34
N GLY A 12 -1.61 6.71 26.31
CA GLY A 12 -1.40 5.69 27.33
C GLY A 12 -1.27 4.29 26.74
N TRP A 13 -2.13 3.93 25.79
CA TRP A 13 -2.05 2.65 25.10
C TRP A 13 -0.80 2.52 24.26
N ILE A 14 -0.38 3.58 23.56
CA ILE A 14 0.87 3.59 22.76
C ILE A 14 2.07 3.40 23.68
N LEU A 15 2.14 4.14 24.80
CA LEU A 15 3.23 4.00 25.75
C LEU A 15 3.26 2.61 26.39
N LEU A 16 2.12 2.07 26.76
CA LEU A 16 2.03 0.72 27.29
C LEU A 16 2.55 -0.31 26.27
N PHE A 17 2.15 -0.18 25.00
CA PHE A 17 2.64 -1.05 23.94
C PHE A 17 4.17 -0.97 23.76
N LEU A 18 4.74 0.24 23.76
CA LEU A 18 6.17 0.43 23.64
C LEU A 18 6.94 -0.16 24.84
N VAL A 19 6.42 0.00 26.07
CA VAL A 19 6.99 -0.58 27.28
C VAL A 19 6.94 -2.11 27.25
N LEU A 20 5.82 -2.68 26.81
CA LEU A 20 5.67 -4.13 26.67
C LEU A 20 6.60 -4.69 25.58
N TRP A 21 6.73 -3.99 24.46
CA TRP A 21 7.66 -4.36 23.39
C TRP A 21 9.11 -4.36 23.92
N GLU A 22 9.58 -3.24 24.44
CA GLU A 22 10.95 -3.09 24.97
C GLU A 22 11.21 -4.10 26.09
N GLY A 23 10.25 -4.24 27.01
CA GLY A 23 10.33 -5.20 28.11
C GLY A 23 10.42 -6.65 27.64
N SER A 24 9.63 -7.03 26.64
CA SER A 24 9.65 -8.39 26.09
C SER A 24 10.99 -8.73 25.43
N VAL A 25 11.55 -7.79 24.65
CA VAL A 25 12.83 -7.99 23.99
C VAL A 25 13.97 -8.16 25.01
N LYS A 26 14.01 -7.28 26.02
CA LYS A 26 15.07 -7.30 27.04
C LYS A 26 14.94 -8.50 28.00
N LEU A 27 13.74 -8.85 28.45
CA LEU A 27 13.52 -9.96 29.37
C LEU A 27 13.71 -11.33 28.75
N LEU A 28 13.28 -11.49 27.47
CA LEU A 28 13.39 -12.75 26.75
C LEU A 28 14.72 -12.92 26.02
N HIS A 29 15.60 -11.93 26.11
CA HIS A 29 16.90 -11.91 25.43
C HIS A 29 16.79 -12.26 23.93
N VAL A 30 15.75 -11.70 23.27
CA VAL A 30 15.52 -11.96 21.85
C VAL A 30 16.64 -11.32 21.04
N SER A 31 17.15 -12.05 20.05
CA SER A 31 18.18 -11.50 19.14
C SER A 31 17.62 -10.35 18.32
N SER A 32 18.35 -9.24 18.24
CA SER A 32 18.01 -8.06 17.41
C SER A 32 17.77 -8.40 15.95
N LEU A 33 18.36 -9.50 15.45
CA LEU A 33 18.14 -9.99 14.08
C LEU A 33 16.72 -10.54 13.86
N LEU A 34 16.07 -11.03 14.91
CA LEU A 34 14.73 -11.59 14.85
C LEU A 34 13.68 -10.53 15.22
N PHE A 35 13.96 -9.77 16.27
CA PHE A 35 13.04 -8.75 16.76
C PHE A 35 13.82 -7.64 17.48
N PRO A 36 14.04 -6.47 16.82
CA PRO A 36 14.84 -5.39 17.39
C PRO A 36 14.11 -4.71 18.55
N SER A 37 14.86 -4.11 19.47
CA SER A 37 14.33 -3.25 20.51
C SER A 37 13.82 -1.91 19.96
N VAL A 38 12.97 -1.21 20.70
CA VAL A 38 12.51 0.14 20.32
C VAL A 38 13.69 1.10 20.17
N GLU A 39 14.67 0.98 21.05
CA GLU A 39 15.89 1.77 21.02
C GLU A 39 16.68 1.55 19.72
N GLU A 40 16.89 0.30 19.31
CA GLU A 40 17.58 -0.05 18.06
C GLU A 40 16.83 0.48 16.83
N VAL A 41 15.50 0.38 16.82
CA VAL A 41 14.68 0.94 15.74
C VAL A 41 14.84 2.45 15.63
N VAL A 42 14.77 3.17 16.76
CA VAL A 42 14.94 4.64 16.77
C VAL A 42 16.33 5.04 16.30
N MET A 43 17.37 4.36 16.79
CA MET A 43 18.76 4.62 16.37
C MET A 43 18.98 4.34 14.89
N THR A 44 18.44 3.24 14.37
CA THR A 44 18.54 2.90 12.95
C THR A 44 17.82 3.92 12.06
N ILE A 45 16.65 4.41 12.48
CA ILE A 45 15.96 5.47 11.76
C ILE A 45 16.76 6.75 11.77
N TYR A 46 17.29 7.15 12.93
CA TYR A 46 18.13 8.35 13.05
C TYR A 46 19.36 8.27 12.15
N ASP A 47 20.08 7.16 12.19
CA ASP A 47 21.28 6.95 11.39
C ASP A 47 20.96 6.90 9.89
N GLY A 48 19.87 6.22 9.52
CA GLY A 48 19.38 6.18 8.14
C GLY A 48 18.98 7.55 7.59
N VAL A 49 18.44 8.43 8.43
CA VAL A 49 18.05 9.80 8.05
C VAL A 49 19.26 10.73 7.95
N VAL A 50 20.19 10.65 8.92
CA VAL A 50 21.30 11.60 9.04
C VAL A 50 22.50 11.20 8.19
N HIS A 51 22.83 9.92 8.16
CA HIS A 51 24.05 9.42 7.51
C HIS A 51 23.77 8.47 6.34
N GLY A 52 22.53 8.01 6.19
CA GLY A 52 22.13 7.07 5.15
C GLY A 52 21.19 7.67 4.09
N ASP A 53 20.67 6.80 3.26
CA ASP A 53 19.81 7.15 2.11
C ASP A 53 18.30 7.02 2.39
N LEU A 54 17.90 6.92 3.67
CA LEU A 54 16.52 6.61 4.04
C LEU A 54 15.51 7.61 3.46
N ILE A 55 15.84 8.91 3.51
CA ILE A 55 14.97 9.96 2.94
C ILE A 55 14.86 9.79 1.42
N TRP A 56 15.99 9.57 0.72
CA TRP A 56 15.99 9.41 -0.73
C TRP A 56 15.21 8.18 -1.17
N GLN A 57 15.41 7.06 -0.50
CA GLN A 57 14.66 5.82 -0.78
C GLN A 57 13.17 5.96 -0.50
N SER A 58 12.80 6.71 0.55
CA SER A 58 11.40 7.03 0.86
C SER A 58 10.77 7.91 -0.22
N LEU A 59 11.45 8.96 -0.65
CA LEU A 59 10.98 9.83 -1.72
C LEU A 59 10.84 9.07 -3.05
N TYR A 60 11.78 8.21 -3.36
CA TYR A 60 11.71 7.33 -4.53
C TYR A 60 10.49 6.42 -4.47
N SER A 61 10.24 5.79 -3.32
CA SER A 61 9.08 4.91 -3.12
C SER A 61 7.76 5.66 -3.24
N VAL A 62 7.65 6.84 -2.62
CA VAL A 62 6.46 7.71 -2.74
C VAL A 62 6.25 8.16 -4.18
N GLY A 63 7.31 8.55 -4.88
CA GLY A 63 7.26 8.92 -6.29
C GLY A 63 6.77 7.76 -7.17
N MET A 64 7.28 6.56 -6.95
CA MET A 64 6.87 5.36 -7.66
C MET A 64 5.38 5.02 -7.42
N ILE A 65 4.93 5.10 -6.17
CA ILE A 65 3.52 4.92 -5.83
C ILE A 65 2.67 5.98 -6.55
N GLY A 66 3.08 7.24 -6.52
CA GLY A 66 2.37 8.33 -7.19
C GLY A 66 2.21 8.11 -8.69
N VAL A 67 3.28 7.73 -9.39
CA VAL A 67 3.25 7.40 -10.82
C VAL A 67 2.33 6.20 -11.09
N SER A 68 2.45 5.14 -10.28
CA SER A 68 1.62 3.94 -10.44
C SER A 68 0.12 4.23 -10.22
N LEU A 69 -0.21 5.08 -9.24
CA LEU A 69 -1.59 5.54 -9.00
C LEU A 69 -2.11 6.40 -10.15
N ALA A 70 -1.28 7.26 -10.73
CA ALA A 70 -1.66 8.06 -11.90
C ALA A 70 -1.95 7.18 -13.12
N ILE A 71 -1.11 6.17 -13.38
CA ILE A 71 -1.32 5.17 -14.44
C ILE A 71 -2.63 4.41 -14.18
N SER A 72 -2.82 3.92 -12.96
CA SER A 72 -4.01 3.17 -12.55
C SER A 72 -5.28 4.00 -12.71
N GLY A 73 -5.27 5.25 -12.25
CA GLY A 73 -6.38 6.19 -12.39
C GLY A 73 -6.70 6.49 -13.86
N GLY A 74 -5.68 6.75 -14.68
CA GLY A 74 -5.85 6.97 -16.11
C GLY A 74 -6.46 5.75 -16.83
N LEU A 75 -5.97 4.55 -16.53
CA LEU A 75 -6.53 3.30 -17.06
C LEU A 75 -7.97 3.08 -16.58
N ALA A 76 -8.26 3.33 -15.30
CA ALA A 76 -9.61 3.19 -14.76
C ALA A 76 -10.60 4.15 -15.43
N VAL A 77 -10.21 5.41 -15.63
CA VAL A 77 -11.04 6.39 -16.36
C VAL A 77 -11.27 5.93 -17.80
N ALA A 78 -10.23 5.50 -18.51
CA ALA A 78 -10.35 5.02 -19.88
C ALA A 78 -11.29 3.81 -19.99
N LEU A 79 -11.17 2.82 -19.10
CA LEU A 79 -12.04 1.65 -19.04
C LEU A 79 -13.48 2.01 -18.65
N ALA A 80 -13.64 2.92 -17.68
CA ALA A 80 -14.98 3.39 -17.28
C ALA A 80 -15.69 4.11 -18.42
N LEU A 81 -15.01 4.96 -19.18
CA LEU A 81 -15.55 5.60 -20.37
C LEU A 81 -15.88 4.58 -21.47
N LEU A 82 -15.00 3.60 -21.68
CA LEU A 82 -15.23 2.53 -22.64
C LEU A 82 -16.50 1.70 -22.28
N SER A 83 -16.74 1.47 -20.98
CA SER A 83 -17.96 0.76 -20.53
C SER A 83 -19.26 1.49 -20.86
N THR A 84 -19.23 2.81 -21.04
CA THR A 84 -20.42 3.58 -21.42
C THR A 84 -20.72 3.54 -22.91
N TRP A 85 -19.80 3.09 -23.75
CA TRP A 85 -19.92 3.15 -25.21
C TRP A 85 -20.91 2.11 -25.77
N SER A 86 -20.89 0.88 -25.23
CA SER A 86 -21.85 -0.16 -25.66
C SER A 86 -22.03 -1.23 -24.59
N LYS A 87 -23.17 -1.96 -24.69
CA LYS A 87 -23.47 -3.09 -23.80
C LYS A 87 -22.44 -4.21 -23.86
N VAL A 88 -21.76 -4.37 -24.99
CA VAL A 88 -20.68 -5.36 -25.17
C VAL A 88 -19.47 -4.97 -24.33
N PHE A 89 -19.04 -3.71 -24.40
CA PHE A 89 -17.93 -3.22 -23.59
C PHE A 89 -18.27 -3.20 -22.10
N GLU A 90 -19.49 -2.80 -21.73
CA GLU A 90 -19.96 -2.88 -20.35
C GLU A 90 -19.80 -4.32 -19.80
N SER A 91 -20.36 -5.32 -20.51
CA SER A 91 -20.27 -6.72 -20.12
C SER A 91 -18.84 -7.24 -20.05
N LEU A 92 -17.97 -6.85 -20.99
CA LEU A 92 -16.55 -7.22 -20.98
C LEU A 92 -15.85 -6.68 -19.74
N ILE A 93 -16.03 -5.38 -19.45
CA ILE A 93 -15.35 -4.73 -18.33
C ILE A 93 -15.88 -5.25 -17.00
N ASP A 94 -17.19 -5.49 -16.88
CA ASP A 94 -17.77 -6.12 -15.70
C ASP A 94 -17.19 -7.53 -15.48
N THR A 95 -17.01 -8.33 -16.54
CA THR A 95 -16.41 -9.66 -16.46
C THR A 95 -14.94 -9.59 -16.04
N LEU A 96 -14.14 -8.70 -16.66
CA LEU A 96 -12.73 -8.50 -16.29
C LEU A 96 -12.60 -8.05 -14.83
N THR A 97 -13.45 -7.13 -14.40
CA THR A 97 -13.49 -6.65 -13.03
C THR A 97 -13.82 -7.77 -12.05
N ALA A 98 -14.85 -8.58 -12.35
CA ALA A 98 -15.24 -9.70 -11.50
C ALA A 98 -14.15 -10.76 -11.35
N LEU A 99 -13.31 -10.97 -12.37
CA LEU A 99 -12.22 -11.93 -12.34
C LEU A 99 -10.96 -11.36 -11.68
N ALA A 100 -10.61 -10.12 -11.96
CA ALA A 100 -9.32 -9.56 -11.57
C ALA A 100 -9.34 -8.79 -10.24
N HIS A 101 -10.45 -8.15 -9.88
CA HIS A 101 -10.57 -7.40 -8.62
C HIS A 101 -10.37 -8.25 -7.35
N PRO A 102 -10.90 -9.49 -7.26
CA PRO A 102 -10.66 -10.32 -6.07
C PRO A 102 -9.25 -10.91 -6.00
N LEU A 103 -8.43 -10.80 -7.06
CA LEU A 103 -7.08 -11.34 -7.06
C LEU A 103 -6.14 -10.44 -6.24
N PRO A 104 -5.54 -10.95 -5.15
CA PRO A 104 -4.54 -10.20 -4.42
C PRO A 104 -3.33 -9.90 -5.32
N GLY A 105 -2.92 -8.63 -5.45
CA GLY A 105 -1.78 -8.25 -6.29
C GLY A 105 -0.50 -9.03 -5.97
N LEU A 106 -0.27 -9.33 -4.68
CA LEU A 106 0.86 -10.14 -4.25
C LEU A 106 0.78 -11.61 -4.70
N ALA A 107 -0.42 -12.16 -4.92
CA ALA A 107 -0.56 -13.52 -5.47
C ALA A 107 -0.11 -13.60 -6.94
N LEU A 108 -0.13 -12.47 -7.65
CA LEU A 108 0.38 -12.36 -9.01
C LEU A 108 1.89 -12.11 -9.09
N LEU A 109 2.57 -11.95 -7.95
CA LEU A 109 4.00 -11.60 -7.90
C LEU A 109 4.89 -12.52 -8.73
N PRO A 110 4.76 -13.87 -8.71
CA PRO A 110 5.60 -14.74 -9.54
C PRO A 110 5.44 -14.46 -11.04
N LEU A 111 4.22 -14.21 -11.49
CA LEU A 111 3.89 -13.90 -12.88
C LEU A 111 4.43 -12.50 -13.28
N ILE A 112 4.26 -11.54 -12.39
CA ILE A 112 4.74 -10.17 -12.59
C ILE A 112 6.28 -10.13 -12.66
N ILE A 113 6.98 -10.87 -11.80
CA ILE A 113 8.44 -10.98 -11.85
C ILE A 113 8.90 -11.63 -13.16
N MET A 114 8.17 -12.62 -13.65
CA MET A 114 8.50 -13.26 -14.92
C MET A 114 8.41 -12.29 -16.11
N TRP A 115 7.48 -11.33 -16.10
CA TRP A 115 7.27 -10.36 -17.17
C TRP A 115 8.10 -9.08 -17.02
N PHE A 116 8.25 -8.57 -15.81
CA PHE A 116 8.85 -7.26 -15.52
C PHE A 116 10.19 -7.35 -14.78
N GLY A 117 10.64 -8.57 -14.43
CA GLY A 117 11.83 -8.75 -13.59
C GLY A 117 11.60 -8.40 -12.13
N THR A 118 12.67 -8.42 -11.33
CA THR A 118 12.68 -8.13 -9.88
C THR A 118 12.99 -6.66 -9.59
N GLY A 119 12.43 -5.73 -10.30
CA GLY A 119 12.76 -4.31 -10.14
C GLY A 119 11.54 -3.44 -9.85
N SER A 120 11.75 -2.14 -10.03
CA SER A 120 10.71 -1.12 -9.90
C SER A 120 9.50 -1.37 -10.81
N GLY A 121 9.71 -2.02 -11.97
CA GLY A 121 8.63 -2.41 -12.88
C GLY A 121 7.65 -3.39 -12.25
N ALA A 122 8.14 -4.40 -11.52
CA ALA A 122 7.29 -5.36 -10.82
C ALA A 122 6.49 -4.68 -9.70
N VAL A 123 7.13 -3.79 -8.93
CA VAL A 123 6.45 -3.02 -7.88
C VAL A 123 5.37 -2.14 -8.47
N ALA A 124 5.68 -1.41 -9.54
CA ALA A 124 4.70 -0.57 -10.23
C ALA A 124 3.51 -1.39 -10.75
N ALA A 125 3.76 -2.55 -11.37
CA ALA A 125 2.71 -3.42 -11.88
C ALA A 125 1.77 -3.93 -10.78
N ILE A 126 2.32 -4.28 -9.59
CA ILE A 126 1.51 -4.68 -8.42
C ILE A 126 0.64 -3.52 -7.94
N VAL A 127 1.21 -2.32 -7.81
CA VAL A 127 0.48 -1.13 -7.36
C VAL A 127 -0.62 -0.77 -8.35
N VAL A 128 -0.32 -0.79 -9.66
CA VAL A 128 -1.30 -0.53 -10.72
C VAL A 128 -2.43 -1.54 -10.65
N HIS A 129 -2.12 -2.84 -10.58
CA HIS A 129 -3.15 -3.88 -10.48
C HIS A 129 -4.04 -3.69 -9.25
N SER A 130 -3.43 -3.44 -8.10
CA SER A 130 -4.16 -3.31 -6.83
C SER A 130 -5.05 -2.07 -6.75
N ALA A 131 -4.66 -0.98 -7.40
CA ALA A 131 -5.40 0.28 -7.39
C ALA A 131 -6.43 0.40 -8.52
N LEU A 132 -6.17 -0.22 -9.69
CA LEU A 132 -7.01 -0.11 -10.88
C LEU A 132 -8.48 -0.52 -10.61
N TRP A 133 -8.66 -1.71 -10.07
CA TRP A 133 -10.00 -2.29 -9.94
C TRP A 133 -10.91 -1.56 -8.95
N PRO A 134 -10.47 -1.20 -7.73
CA PRO A 134 -11.28 -0.39 -6.82
C PRO A 134 -11.64 0.97 -7.41
N VAL A 135 -10.71 1.64 -8.08
CA VAL A 135 -10.97 2.94 -8.72
C VAL A 135 -11.98 2.79 -9.85
N LEU A 136 -11.83 1.76 -10.70
CA LEU A 136 -12.73 1.46 -11.81
C LEU A 136 -14.16 1.19 -11.31
N VAL A 137 -14.32 0.34 -10.28
CA VAL A 137 -15.64 0.03 -9.68
C VAL A 137 -16.32 1.30 -9.17
N ASN A 138 -15.57 2.16 -8.48
CA ASN A 138 -16.10 3.41 -7.96
C ASN A 138 -16.51 4.38 -9.08
N LEU A 139 -15.73 4.47 -10.17
CA LEU A 139 -16.07 5.32 -11.31
C LEU A 139 -17.32 4.83 -12.03
N ILE A 140 -17.43 3.52 -12.32
CA ILE A 140 -18.61 2.93 -12.97
C ILE A 140 -19.85 3.13 -12.09
N SER A 141 -19.73 2.92 -10.79
CA SER A 141 -20.84 3.14 -9.85
C SER A 141 -21.26 4.61 -9.81
N GLY A 142 -20.31 5.54 -9.87
CA GLY A 142 -20.56 6.97 -9.98
C GLY A 142 -21.32 7.33 -11.26
N PHE A 143 -20.92 6.79 -12.41
CA PHE A 143 -21.61 7.03 -13.69
C PHE A 143 -23.03 6.45 -13.73
N LYS A 144 -23.27 5.30 -13.10
CA LYS A 144 -24.60 4.68 -13.01
C LYS A 144 -25.55 5.40 -12.05
N SER A 145 -25.02 6.28 -11.18
CA SER A 145 -25.81 7.04 -10.20
C SER A 145 -26.24 8.43 -10.71
N MET A 146 -25.72 8.89 -11.84
CA MET A 146 -26.08 10.14 -12.50
C MET A 146 -27.23 9.95 -13.49
#